data_be609444713d253e1fce5fc787fc2878
#
_entry.id   be609444713d253e1fce5fc787fc2878
#
_cell.length_a   1.000
_cell.length_b   1.000
_cell.length_c   1.000
_cell.angle_alpha   90.00
_cell.angle_beta   90.00
_cell.angle_gamma   90.00
#
_symmetry.space_group_name_H-M   'P 1'
#
loop_
_entity.id
_entity.type
_entity.pdbx_description
1 polymer ?
#
loop_
_entity_poly.entity_id
_entity_poly.type
_entity_poly.pdbx_seq_one_letter_code
_entity_poly.pdbx_strand_id
1 'polypeptide(L)'
;MVLTLYNNLMVKKKLKFNSKTIHGGQIFEKGYGAVMPPIYQTSTYKQVSPGVHKGFEYSRTHNPTREALQNSLASIENGKYGLAFASGLAAIDAIMKLLKPGDEIISTYDLYGGSYRLFQKIFSGFGLKFHFEDLSRVENLKNKINSKTKLIWIETPTNPMMNIIDIQTVCKLVKSKNILTAVDNTFASPYIQQPLDLGADIVM
;
A
#
# COMPACT_ATOMS: atom_id res chain seq x y z
N MET A 1 -0.16 38.42 -1.44
CA MET A 1 1.20 38.33 -0.88
C MET A 1 1.33 37.35 0.31
N VAL A 2 0.29 37.13 1.10
CA VAL A 2 0.31 36.22 2.26
C VAL A 2 0.28 34.74 1.87
N LEU A 3 -0.41 34.35 0.81
CA LEU A 3 -0.51 32.97 0.31
C LEU A 3 0.81 32.39 -0.23
N THR A 4 1.66 33.23 -0.81
CA THR A 4 2.98 32.80 -1.35
C THR A 4 3.98 32.52 -0.23
N LEU A 5 3.88 33.22 0.90
CA LEU A 5 4.71 32.98 2.09
C LEU A 5 4.30 31.69 2.83
N TYR A 6 3.01 31.37 2.85
CA TYR A 6 2.49 30.15 3.51
C TYR A 6 2.95 28.89 2.74
N ASN A 7 2.88 28.90 1.41
CA ASN A 7 3.35 27.78 0.58
C ASN A 7 4.88 27.55 0.71
N ASN A 8 5.68 28.63 0.81
CA ASN A 8 7.14 28.51 0.95
C ASN A 8 7.59 28.05 2.35
N LEU A 9 6.79 28.29 3.39
CA LEU A 9 7.11 27.84 4.75
C LEU A 9 6.76 26.35 4.99
N MET A 10 5.69 25.84 4.33
CA MET A 10 5.27 24.44 4.49
C MET A 10 6.16 23.45 3.73
N VAL A 11 6.78 23.86 2.62
CA VAL A 11 7.64 23.00 1.77
C VAL A 11 8.98 22.65 2.45
N LYS A 12 9.41 23.37 3.49
CA LYS A 12 10.73 23.16 4.14
C LYS A 12 10.72 22.38 5.47
N LYS A 13 9.59 22.12 6.08
CA LYS A 13 9.53 21.31 7.32
C LYS A 13 8.93 19.94 7.02
N LYS A 14 9.72 18.87 7.28
CA LYS A 14 9.22 17.50 7.27
C LYS A 14 8.10 17.40 8.32
N LEU A 15 6.86 17.21 7.88
CA LEU A 15 5.72 17.08 8.78
C LEU A 15 5.91 15.87 9.69
N LYS A 16 5.60 16.02 10.98
CA LYS A 16 5.48 14.91 11.93
C LYS A 16 4.18 14.14 11.66
N PHE A 17 4.08 12.92 12.17
CA PHE A 17 2.96 12.03 11.92
C PHE A 17 1.58 12.69 12.11
N ASN A 18 1.32 13.29 13.28
CA ASN A 18 0.04 13.96 13.57
C ASN A 18 -0.28 15.09 12.59
N SER A 19 0.71 15.82 12.10
CA SER A 19 0.49 16.84 11.07
C SER A 19 0.25 16.22 9.69
N LYS A 20 0.85 15.06 9.39
CA LYS A 20 0.59 14.34 8.15
C LYS A 20 -0.85 13.81 8.08
N THR A 21 -1.44 13.37 9.20
CA THR A 21 -2.84 12.90 9.21
C THR A 21 -3.85 13.97 8.80
N ILE A 22 -3.48 15.25 8.93
CA ILE A 22 -4.33 16.40 8.59
C ILE A 22 -3.92 17.00 7.23
N HIS A 23 -2.62 17.16 6.97
CA HIS A 23 -2.11 17.96 5.85
C HIS A 23 -1.31 17.15 4.84
N GLY A 24 -1.00 15.88 5.15
CA GLY A 24 -0.12 15.07 4.30
C GLY A 24 -0.77 14.72 2.96
N GLY A 25 -0.04 14.96 1.87
CA GLY A 25 -0.49 14.60 0.53
C GLY A 25 -1.68 15.40 -0.02
N GLN A 26 -2.22 16.37 0.73
CA GLN A 26 -3.36 17.18 0.29
C GLN A 26 -2.90 18.32 -0.62
N ILE A 27 -3.69 18.55 -1.68
CA ILE A 27 -3.52 19.66 -2.61
C ILE A 27 -4.64 20.67 -2.32
N PHE A 28 -4.27 21.92 -2.08
CA PHE A 28 -5.26 23.00 -1.90
C PHE A 28 -6.11 23.17 -3.17
N GLU A 29 -7.41 23.26 -2.98
CA GLU A 29 -8.34 23.59 -4.06
C GLU A 29 -8.08 25.01 -4.56
N LYS A 30 -7.89 25.18 -5.88
CA LYS A 30 -7.46 26.47 -6.48
C LYS A 30 -8.61 27.33 -6.98
N GLY A 31 -9.81 26.77 -7.13
CA GLY A 31 -10.97 27.48 -7.69
C GLY A 31 -11.57 28.47 -6.70
N TYR A 32 -11.90 28.00 -5.52
CA TYR A 32 -12.56 28.79 -4.47
C TYR A 32 -11.78 28.87 -3.18
N GLY A 33 -10.59 28.23 -3.11
CA GLY A 33 -9.75 28.23 -1.91
C GLY A 33 -10.28 27.38 -0.76
N ALA A 34 -11.00 26.29 -1.07
CA ALA A 34 -11.50 25.38 -0.06
C ALA A 34 -10.33 24.76 0.73
N VAL A 35 -10.45 24.79 2.07
CA VAL A 35 -9.41 24.24 2.97
C VAL A 35 -9.42 22.71 2.93
N MET A 36 -10.62 22.11 2.89
CA MET A 36 -10.78 20.66 2.75
C MET A 36 -10.91 20.27 1.27
N PRO A 37 -10.36 19.10 0.84
CA PRO A 37 -10.55 18.63 -0.52
C PRO A 37 -12.04 18.50 -0.85
N PRO A 38 -12.54 19.11 -1.94
CA PRO A 38 -13.93 18.96 -2.36
C PRO A 38 -14.26 17.51 -2.75
N ILE A 39 -15.53 17.15 -2.57
CA ILE A 39 -16.06 15.85 -3.03
C ILE A 39 -16.52 15.99 -4.49
N TYR A 40 -15.83 15.34 -5.40
CA TYR A 40 -16.16 15.34 -6.83
C TYR A 40 -17.07 14.16 -7.18
N GLN A 41 -18.38 14.38 -7.15
CA GLN A 41 -19.41 13.39 -7.51
C GLN A 41 -19.73 13.45 -9.01
N THR A 42 -18.73 13.32 -9.86
CA THR A 42 -18.92 13.35 -11.30
C THR A 42 -18.34 12.09 -11.94
N SER A 43 -18.91 11.65 -13.07
CA SER A 43 -18.36 10.56 -13.88
C SER A 43 -17.34 11.06 -14.91
N THR A 44 -17.62 12.20 -15.56
CA THR A 44 -16.84 12.72 -16.67
C THR A 44 -16.43 14.17 -16.42
N TYR A 45 -15.34 14.58 -17.05
CA TYR A 45 -14.79 15.94 -16.95
C TYR A 45 -14.78 16.57 -18.33
N LYS A 46 -15.04 17.89 -18.41
CA LYS A 46 -14.98 18.64 -19.66
C LYS A 46 -13.56 18.66 -20.18
N GLN A 47 -13.38 18.22 -21.42
CA GLN A 47 -12.13 18.33 -22.16
C GLN A 47 -12.09 19.62 -22.98
N VAL A 48 -10.90 20.13 -23.25
CA VAL A 48 -10.67 21.29 -24.13
C VAL A 48 -10.88 20.87 -25.58
N SER A 49 -10.39 19.69 -25.95
CA SER A 49 -10.58 18.99 -27.20
C SER A 49 -10.43 17.48 -26.97
N PRO A 50 -10.76 16.59 -27.91
CA PRO A 50 -10.59 15.16 -27.73
C PRO A 50 -9.18 14.78 -27.23
N GLY A 51 -9.11 14.11 -26.08
CA GLY A 51 -7.83 13.71 -25.44
C GLY A 51 -7.08 14.82 -24.71
N VAL A 52 -7.55 16.09 -24.73
CA VAL A 52 -6.90 17.22 -24.03
C VAL A 52 -7.74 17.63 -22.81
N HIS A 53 -7.30 17.21 -21.62
CA HIS A 53 -8.00 17.42 -20.36
C HIS A 53 -7.12 18.14 -19.31
N LYS A 54 -7.74 18.63 -18.22
CA LYS A 54 -7.07 19.36 -17.13
C LYS A 54 -6.52 18.44 -16.02
N GLY A 55 -6.12 17.20 -16.35
CA GLY A 55 -5.61 16.20 -15.40
C GLY A 55 -6.60 15.06 -15.14
N PHE A 56 -7.91 15.31 -15.27
CA PHE A 56 -8.96 14.33 -15.07
C PHE A 56 -9.87 14.27 -16.30
N GLU A 57 -10.26 13.04 -16.68
CA GLU A 57 -11.16 12.81 -17.82
C GLU A 57 -12.39 11.97 -17.41
N TYR A 58 -12.17 10.96 -16.58
CA TYR A 58 -13.22 10.03 -16.17
C TYR A 58 -12.95 9.44 -14.78
N SER A 59 -13.92 9.50 -13.89
CA SER A 59 -13.75 9.18 -12.46
C SER A 59 -13.38 7.73 -12.18
N ARG A 60 -13.74 6.77 -13.04
CA ARG A 60 -13.33 5.37 -12.89
C ARG A 60 -11.82 5.22 -12.99
N THR A 61 -11.21 5.94 -13.93
CA THR A 61 -9.75 5.93 -14.11
C THR A 61 -9.07 6.83 -13.07
N HIS A 62 -9.51 8.07 -12.92
CA HIS A 62 -8.91 9.04 -12.00
C HIS A 62 -9.94 10.05 -11.49
N ASN A 63 -9.95 10.30 -10.16
CA ASN A 63 -10.86 11.23 -9.51
C ASN A 63 -10.13 12.03 -8.44
N PRO A 64 -10.29 13.36 -8.34
CA PRO A 64 -9.57 14.21 -7.40
C PRO A 64 -9.80 13.82 -5.92
N THR A 65 -11.02 13.40 -5.56
CA THR A 65 -11.32 12.96 -4.18
C THR A 65 -10.57 11.68 -3.82
N ARG A 66 -10.55 10.70 -4.75
CA ARG A 66 -9.79 9.46 -4.54
C ARG A 66 -8.29 9.72 -4.54
N GLU A 67 -7.79 10.61 -5.39
CA GLU A 67 -6.39 11.02 -5.40
C GLU A 67 -5.98 11.66 -4.09
N ALA A 68 -6.80 12.54 -3.51
CA ALA A 68 -6.54 13.15 -2.22
C ALA A 68 -6.38 12.09 -1.12
N LEU A 69 -7.26 11.07 -1.08
CA LEU A 69 -7.14 9.94 -0.17
C LEU A 69 -5.84 9.16 -0.40
N GLN A 70 -5.54 8.81 -1.63
CA GLN A 70 -4.35 8.04 -2.01
C GLN A 70 -3.05 8.76 -1.61
N ASN A 71 -2.98 10.06 -1.88
CA ASN A 71 -1.83 10.89 -1.53
C ASN A 71 -1.68 11.04 0.00
N SER A 72 -2.80 11.17 0.73
CA SER A 72 -2.80 11.26 2.18
C SER A 72 -2.27 9.95 2.81
N LEU A 73 -2.78 8.80 2.36
CA LEU A 73 -2.32 7.49 2.83
C LEU A 73 -0.84 7.25 2.51
N ALA A 74 -0.40 7.56 1.28
CA ALA A 74 1.01 7.48 0.91
C ALA A 74 1.88 8.35 1.82
N SER A 75 1.42 9.58 2.13
CA SER A 75 2.16 10.48 3.03
C SER A 75 2.29 9.94 4.46
N ILE A 76 1.22 9.32 4.99
CA ILE A 76 1.21 8.75 6.34
C ILE A 76 2.14 7.53 6.42
N GLU A 77 2.13 6.68 5.40
CA GLU A 77 2.96 5.47 5.32
C GLU A 77 4.40 5.76 4.85
N ASN A 78 4.78 7.02 4.60
CA ASN A 78 6.04 7.40 3.95
C ASN A 78 6.24 6.75 2.58
N GLY A 79 5.15 6.38 1.92
CA GLY A 79 5.13 5.79 0.58
C GLY A 79 5.26 6.82 -0.53
N LYS A 80 5.72 6.37 -1.68
CA LYS A 80 5.77 7.18 -2.90
C LYS A 80 4.41 7.24 -3.61
N TYR A 81 3.66 6.14 -3.55
CA TYR A 81 2.36 5.98 -4.19
C TYR A 81 1.34 5.40 -3.21
N GLY A 82 0.09 5.81 -3.34
CA GLY A 82 -1.04 5.21 -2.66
C GLY A 82 -2.11 4.78 -3.67
N LEU A 83 -2.76 3.65 -3.42
CA LEU A 83 -3.87 3.13 -4.21
C LEU A 83 -5.01 2.75 -3.28
N ALA A 84 -6.20 3.30 -3.53
CA ALA A 84 -7.39 3.01 -2.74
C ALA A 84 -8.22 1.92 -3.41
N PHE A 85 -8.66 0.95 -2.62
CA PHE A 85 -9.52 -0.17 -3.01
C PHE A 85 -10.80 -0.19 -2.18
N ALA A 86 -11.83 -0.88 -2.66
CA ALA A 86 -13.10 -1.01 -1.97
C ALA A 86 -13.02 -1.91 -0.71
N SER A 87 -11.99 -2.74 -0.59
CA SER A 87 -11.73 -3.59 0.57
C SER A 87 -10.27 -4.04 0.64
N GLY A 88 -9.83 -4.50 1.82
CA GLY A 88 -8.52 -5.11 1.97
C GLY A 88 -8.31 -6.32 1.05
N LEU A 89 -9.32 -7.19 0.90
CA LEU A 89 -9.23 -8.33 -0.03
C LEU A 89 -9.05 -7.87 -1.49
N ALA A 90 -9.64 -6.75 -1.90
CA ALA A 90 -9.42 -6.20 -3.24
C ALA A 90 -7.99 -5.67 -3.42
N ALA A 91 -7.38 -5.11 -2.36
CA ALA A 91 -5.98 -4.72 -2.37
C ALA A 91 -5.06 -5.94 -2.45
N ILE A 92 -5.33 -7.00 -1.66
CA ILE A 92 -4.59 -8.27 -1.70
C ILE A 92 -4.68 -8.91 -3.09
N ASP A 93 -5.88 -8.96 -3.68
CA ASP A 93 -6.11 -9.46 -5.04
C ASP A 93 -5.24 -8.72 -6.07
N ALA A 94 -5.17 -7.39 -5.97
CA ALA A 94 -4.32 -6.58 -6.85
C ALA A 94 -2.82 -6.89 -6.67
N ILE A 95 -2.35 -7.11 -5.44
CA ILE A 95 -0.96 -7.48 -5.16
C ILE A 95 -0.65 -8.85 -5.76
N MET A 96 -1.53 -9.85 -5.59
CA MET A 96 -1.33 -11.19 -6.16
C MET A 96 -1.26 -11.17 -7.69
N LYS A 97 -1.95 -10.25 -8.35
CA LYS A 97 -1.92 -10.08 -9.83
C LYS A 97 -0.60 -9.50 -10.37
N LEU A 98 0.33 -9.09 -9.52
CA LEU A 98 1.70 -8.78 -9.93
C LEU A 98 2.50 -10.05 -10.29
N LEU A 99 2.01 -11.22 -9.88
CA LEU A 99 2.68 -12.51 -10.02
C LEU A 99 2.15 -13.29 -11.22
N LYS A 100 2.90 -14.32 -11.63
CA LYS A 100 2.60 -15.18 -12.79
C LYS A 100 2.39 -16.63 -12.35
N PRO A 101 1.64 -17.43 -13.11
CA PRO A 101 1.55 -18.87 -12.87
C PRO A 101 2.94 -19.50 -12.74
N GLY A 102 3.13 -20.29 -11.67
CA GLY A 102 4.40 -20.91 -11.32
C GLY A 102 5.23 -20.13 -10.30
N ASP A 103 4.93 -18.86 -10.05
CA ASP A 103 5.56 -18.09 -8.98
C ASP A 103 5.15 -18.62 -7.60
N GLU A 104 6.08 -18.53 -6.66
CA GLU A 104 5.90 -19.00 -5.29
C GLU A 104 5.89 -17.85 -4.29
N ILE A 105 4.96 -17.93 -3.35
CA ILE A 105 4.77 -16.96 -2.27
C ILE A 105 5.05 -17.65 -0.95
N ILE A 106 5.89 -17.04 -0.10
CA ILE A 106 6.03 -17.46 1.28
C ILE A 106 5.24 -16.49 2.14
N SER A 107 4.27 -17.01 2.86
CA SER A 107 3.35 -16.24 3.69
C SER A 107 3.49 -16.62 5.15
N THR A 108 3.23 -15.68 6.04
CA THR A 108 2.94 -15.97 7.44
C THR A 108 1.87 -17.07 7.52
N TYR A 109 2.04 -18.06 8.40
CA TYR A 109 1.09 -19.17 8.56
C TYR A 109 -0.18 -18.76 9.31
N ASP A 110 -0.03 -17.91 10.31
CA ASP A 110 -1.10 -17.31 11.09
C ASP A 110 -1.47 -15.98 10.46
N LEU A 111 -2.57 -15.94 9.71
CA LEU A 111 -3.00 -14.76 8.95
C LEU A 111 -4.52 -14.71 8.85
N TYR A 112 -5.04 -13.56 8.48
CA TYR A 112 -6.46 -13.35 8.29
C TYR A 112 -7.10 -14.42 7.40
N GLY A 113 -8.16 -15.05 7.89
CA GLY A 113 -8.81 -16.17 7.19
C GLY A 113 -9.34 -15.82 5.80
N GLY A 114 -9.63 -14.53 5.51
CA GLY A 114 -9.96 -14.04 4.18
C GLY A 114 -8.78 -14.14 3.21
N SER A 115 -7.59 -13.72 3.66
CA SER A 115 -6.35 -13.83 2.89
C SER A 115 -6.01 -15.29 2.61
N TYR A 116 -6.10 -16.16 3.62
CA TYR A 116 -5.88 -17.60 3.45
C TYR A 116 -6.81 -18.20 2.39
N ARG A 117 -8.13 -17.88 2.46
CA ARG A 117 -9.10 -18.39 1.48
C ARG A 117 -8.81 -17.87 0.08
N LEU A 118 -8.46 -16.60 -0.06
CA LEU A 118 -8.11 -16.00 -1.34
C LEU A 118 -6.88 -16.71 -1.94
N PHE A 119 -5.84 -16.94 -1.15
CA PHE A 119 -4.63 -17.63 -1.57
C PHE A 119 -4.90 -19.08 -1.97
N GLN A 120 -5.48 -19.87 -1.06
CA GLN A 120 -5.64 -21.32 -1.24
C GLN A 120 -6.79 -21.72 -2.17
N LYS A 121 -7.88 -20.96 -2.22
CA LYS A 121 -9.07 -21.35 -3.01
C LYS A 121 -9.14 -20.67 -4.36
N ILE A 122 -8.49 -19.52 -4.51
CA ILE A 122 -8.56 -18.74 -5.75
C ILE A 122 -7.21 -18.76 -6.46
N PHE A 123 -6.17 -18.16 -5.88
CA PHE A 123 -4.90 -17.96 -6.58
C PHE A 123 -4.08 -19.25 -6.79
N SER A 124 -4.24 -20.26 -5.94
CA SER A 124 -3.67 -21.58 -6.23
C SER A 124 -4.25 -22.19 -7.52
N GLY A 125 -5.55 -21.96 -7.78
CA GLY A 125 -6.20 -22.35 -9.03
C GLY A 125 -5.68 -21.62 -10.25
N PHE A 126 -5.10 -20.42 -10.09
CA PHE A 126 -4.42 -19.67 -11.14
C PHE A 126 -2.91 -19.97 -11.25
N GLY A 127 -2.44 -21.02 -10.58
CA GLY A 127 -1.07 -21.54 -10.70
C GLY A 127 -0.05 -20.88 -9.80
N LEU A 128 -0.46 -20.03 -8.84
CA LEU A 128 0.44 -19.56 -7.79
C LEU A 128 0.61 -20.62 -6.70
N LYS A 129 1.80 -20.71 -6.11
CA LYS A 129 2.08 -21.64 -5.02
C LYS A 129 2.34 -20.89 -3.72
N PHE A 130 1.66 -21.33 -2.66
CA PHE A 130 1.75 -20.70 -1.34
C PHE A 130 2.40 -21.63 -0.33
N HIS A 131 3.38 -21.12 0.39
CA HIS A 131 4.05 -21.76 1.53
C HIS A 131 3.72 -20.95 2.78
N PHE A 132 3.07 -21.55 3.75
CA PHE A 132 2.71 -20.91 5.02
C PHE A 132 3.72 -21.30 6.08
N GLU A 133 4.48 -20.32 6.57
CA GLU A 133 5.60 -20.54 7.47
C GLU A 133 5.53 -19.63 8.71
N ASP A 134 6.11 -20.07 9.79
CA ASP A 134 6.34 -19.21 10.95
C ASP A 134 7.48 -18.25 10.66
N LEU A 135 7.14 -17.04 10.20
CA LEU A 135 8.10 -15.98 9.86
C LEU A 135 8.66 -15.24 11.07
N SER A 136 8.19 -15.53 12.28
CA SER A 136 8.84 -15.07 13.52
C SER A 136 10.24 -15.67 13.68
N ARG A 137 10.47 -16.81 13.01
CA ARG A 137 11.76 -17.50 12.90
C ARG A 137 12.32 -17.34 11.49
N VAL A 138 13.26 -16.44 11.33
CA VAL A 138 13.81 -16.10 10.02
C VAL A 138 14.50 -17.27 9.31
N GLU A 139 14.93 -18.28 10.05
CA GLU A 139 15.50 -19.52 9.52
C GLU A 139 14.50 -20.29 8.66
N ASN A 140 13.22 -20.31 9.03
CA ASN A 140 12.16 -20.94 8.25
C ASN A 140 12.08 -20.31 6.87
N LEU A 141 12.16 -18.97 6.81
CA LEU A 141 12.16 -18.25 5.54
C LEU A 141 13.40 -18.60 4.70
N LYS A 142 14.61 -18.63 5.30
CA LYS A 142 15.86 -18.97 4.58
C LYS A 142 15.78 -20.33 3.90
N ASN A 143 15.21 -21.30 4.58
CA ASN A 143 15.12 -22.69 4.11
C ASN A 143 14.08 -22.87 3.00
N LYS A 144 13.11 -21.96 2.88
CA LYS A 144 12.02 -22.05 1.89
C LYS A 144 12.27 -21.23 0.62
N ILE A 145 13.10 -20.20 0.67
CA ILE A 145 13.40 -19.37 -0.49
C ILE A 145 14.05 -20.21 -1.58
N ASN A 146 13.52 -20.10 -2.81
CA ASN A 146 14.06 -20.72 -4.00
C ASN A 146 13.94 -19.77 -5.21
N SER A 147 14.36 -20.20 -6.39
CA SER A 147 14.36 -19.38 -7.63
C SER A 147 12.98 -18.93 -8.09
N LYS A 148 11.92 -19.63 -7.67
CA LYS A 148 10.52 -19.33 -8.00
C LYS A 148 9.87 -18.41 -6.96
N THR A 149 10.48 -18.18 -5.81
CA THR A 149 9.96 -17.26 -4.80
C THR A 149 9.99 -15.82 -5.33
N LYS A 150 8.83 -15.16 -5.38
CA LYS A 150 8.65 -13.79 -5.92
C LYS A 150 8.06 -12.83 -4.92
N LEU A 151 7.37 -13.33 -3.89
CA LEU A 151 6.73 -12.51 -2.87
C LEU A 151 6.88 -13.14 -1.50
N ILE A 152 7.20 -12.32 -0.51
CA ILE A 152 7.00 -12.63 0.90
C ILE A 152 5.80 -11.82 1.39
N TRP A 153 4.78 -12.52 1.86
CA TRP A 153 3.59 -11.92 2.47
C TRP A 153 3.71 -11.98 3.99
N ILE A 154 3.75 -10.82 4.62
CA ILE A 154 3.88 -10.68 6.07
C ILE A 154 2.60 -10.07 6.61
N GLU A 155 1.97 -10.72 7.58
CA GLU A 155 0.93 -10.10 8.41
C GLU A 155 1.49 -9.99 9.83
N THR A 156 1.57 -8.78 10.38
CA THR A 156 2.10 -8.57 11.73
C THR A 156 1.59 -7.26 12.33
N PRO A 157 1.00 -7.27 13.55
CA PRO A 157 0.63 -8.47 14.32
C PRO A 157 -0.31 -9.40 13.55
N THR A 158 -0.16 -10.72 13.74
CA THR A 158 -0.97 -11.72 13.01
C THR A 158 -2.41 -11.80 13.54
N ASN A 159 -3.33 -12.30 12.73
CA ASN A 159 -4.71 -12.56 13.12
C ASN A 159 -5.02 -14.08 13.03
N PRO A 160 -5.38 -14.76 14.13
CA PRO A 160 -5.77 -14.18 15.44
C PRO A 160 -4.70 -14.20 16.54
N MET A 161 -3.53 -14.83 16.34
CA MET A 161 -2.60 -15.15 17.42
C MET A 161 -1.73 -13.99 17.89
N MET A 162 -1.77 -12.83 17.19
CA MET A 162 -1.00 -11.62 17.53
C MET A 162 0.52 -11.83 17.54
N ASN A 163 1.03 -12.76 16.73
CA ASN A 163 2.45 -12.99 16.59
C ASN A 163 3.13 -11.77 15.96
N ILE A 164 4.33 -11.44 16.43
CA ILE A 164 5.12 -10.33 15.92
C ILE A 164 6.24 -10.87 15.05
N ILE A 165 6.41 -10.25 13.87
CA ILE A 165 7.44 -10.60 12.90
C ILE A 165 8.37 -9.40 12.72
N ASP A 166 9.67 -9.62 12.76
CA ASP A 166 10.66 -8.58 12.45
C ASP A 166 10.71 -8.30 10.95
N ILE A 167 9.91 -7.32 10.51
CA ILE A 167 9.81 -6.89 9.12
C ILE A 167 11.20 -6.53 8.56
N GLN A 168 12.00 -5.78 9.34
CA GLN A 168 13.30 -5.30 8.87
C GLN A 168 14.25 -6.46 8.57
N THR A 169 14.29 -7.47 9.45
CA THR A 169 15.12 -8.65 9.26
C THR A 169 14.68 -9.45 8.04
N VAL A 170 13.36 -9.66 7.85
CA VAL A 170 12.83 -10.33 6.66
C VAL A 170 13.17 -9.56 5.39
N CYS A 171 12.92 -8.26 5.34
CA CYS A 171 13.22 -7.43 4.17
C CYS A 171 14.71 -7.43 3.81
N LYS A 172 15.60 -7.30 4.79
CA LYS A 172 17.06 -7.37 4.57
C LYS A 172 17.49 -8.71 3.95
N LEU A 173 16.89 -9.81 4.39
CA LEU A 173 17.22 -11.14 3.88
C LEU A 173 16.91 -11.31 2.40
N VAL A 174 15.84 -10.69 1.89
CA VAL A 174 15.38 -10.88 0.50
C VAL A 174 15.74 -9.74 -0.45
N LYS A 175 16.24 -8.62 0.07
CA LYS A 175 16.52 -7.41 -0.71
C LYS A 175 17.40 -7.63 -1.95
N SER A 176 18.42 -8.51 -1.85
CA SER A 176 19.34 -8.81 -2.97
C SER A 176 18.80 -9.89 -3.93
N LYS A 177 17.64 -10.47 -3.66
CA LYS A 177 17.12 -11.65 -4.36
C LYS A 177 16.02 -11.32 -5.38
N ASN A 178 15.68 -10.04 -5.58
CA ASN A 178 14.58 -9.60 -6.43
C ASN A 178 13.23 -10.25 -6.04
N ILE A 179 13.00 -10.35 -4.74
CA ILE A 179 11.75 -10.86 -4.15
C ILE A 179 11.04 -9.67 -3.51
N LEU A 180 9.78 -9.45 -3.88
CA LEU A 180 8.95 -8.42 -3.28
C LEU A 180 8.55 -8.77 -1.85
N THR A 181 8.38 -7.75 -1.03
CA THR A 181 7.85 -7.87 0.33
C THR A 181 6.57 -7.06 0.46
N ALA A 182 5.49 -7.70 0.87
CA ALA A 182 4.21 -7.05 1.15
C ALA A 182 3.80 -7.29 2.60
N VAL A 183 3.40 -6.23 3.28
CA VAL A 183 3.01 -6.28 4.69
C VAL A 183 1.55 -5.88 4.84
N ASP A 184 0.76 -6.77 5.40
CA ASP A 184 -0.56 -6.45 5.94
C ASP A 184 -0.37 -5.83 7.33
N ASN A 185 -0.55 -4.50 7.39
CA ASN A 185 -0.36 -3.68 8.58
C ASN A 185 -1.68 -3.31 9.27
N THR A 186 -2.75 -4.05 8.96
CA THR A 186 -4.12 -3.71 9.39
C THR A 186 -4.22 -3.53 10.90
N PHE A 187 -3.62 -4.42 11.69
CA PHE A 187 -3.73 -4.37 13.16
C PHE A 187 -2.88 -3.27 13.80
N ALA A 188 -1.66 -3.06 13.30
CA ALA A 188 -0.79 -2.02 13.85
C ALA A 188 -1.18 -0.61 13.39
N SER A 189 -1.62 -0.45 12.15
CA SER A 189 -1.81 0.82 11.46
C SER A 189 -0.52 1.65 11.31
N PRO A 190 -0.48 2.67 10.43
CA PRO A 190 0.73 3.48 10.23
C PRO A 190 1.17 4.30 11.44
N TYR A 191 0.30 4.43 12.46
CA TYR A 191 0.67 5.12 13.71
C TYR A 191 1.65 4.31 14.56
N ILE A 192 1.41 3.00 14.66
CA ILE A 192 2.24 2.11 15.50
C ILE A 192 3.42 1.58 14.71
N GLN A 193 3.22 1.24 13.43
CA GLN A 193 4.22 0.57 12.60
C GLN A 193 4.19 1.12 11.17
N GLN A 194 5.35 1.43 10.60
CA GLN A 194 5.52 1.90 9.23
C GLN A 194 6.40 0.91 8.45
N PRO A 195 5.81 -0.11 7.81
CA PRO A 195 6.55 -1.18 7.15
C PRO A 195 7.48 -0.72 6.03
N LEU A 196 7.13 0.36 5.30
CA LEU A 196 7.98 0.89 4.24
C LEU A 196 9.30 1.44 4.79
N ASP A 197 9.29 2.08 5.97
CA ASP A 197 10.51 2.55 6.65
C ASP A 197 11.37 1.38 7.15
N LEU A 198 10.77 0.21 7.36
CA LEU A 198 11.47 -1.03 7.73
C LEU A 198 11.99 -1.82 6.53
N GLY A 199 11.72 -1.33 5.31
CA GLY A 199 12.26 -1.88 4.07
C GLY A 199 11.29 -2.72 3.25
N ALA A 200 10.02 -2.79 3.62
CA ALA A 200 8.99 -3.42 2.79
C ALA A 200 8.77 -2.65 1.48
N ASP A 201 8.38 -3.35 0.42
CA ASP A 201 8.09 -2.75 -0.88
C ASP A 201 6.63 -2.28 -0.96
N ILE A 202 5.73 -3.00 -0.29
CA ILE A 202 4.28 -2.76 -0.30
C ILE A 202 3.76 -2.84 1.14
N VAL A 203 2.84 -1.94 1.49
CA VAL A 203 2.05 -2.01 2.73
C VAL A 203 0.56 -1.88 2.41
N MET A 204 -0.24 -2.65 3.07
CA MET A 204 -1.69 -2.51 3.04
C MET A 204 -2.29 -2.49 4.46
#